data_851b71c3c72888ef47764b6a6dfd4112
#
_entry.id   851b71c3c72888ef47764b6a6dfd4112
#
_cell.length_a   1.000
_cell.length_b   1.000
_cell.length_c   1.000
_cell.angle_alpha   90.00
_cell.angle_beta   90.00
_cell.angle_gamma   90.00
#
_symmetry.space_group_name_H-M   'P 1'
#
loop_
_entity.id
_entity.type
_entity.pdbx_description
1 polymer ?
#
loop_
_entity_poly.entity_id
_entity_poly.type
_entity_poly.pdbx_seq_one_letter_code
_entity_poly.pdbx_strand_id
1 'polypeptide(L)'
;MTTALIIVAYRAPEDVRQCLRALGQSDSGAPFDIFLVENGGPDAYAALIAMLAAEGLIPKNFRGPAAPFHRLARYARETERPAGGARVWAGLAPENLGYAGGVNLWLRRLAPNPRYEGYWILNPDTLPEPDALAALIEEAARGGFGMVGSQLVSLARPERIATRGQRWRPLVCRPLALERAKPARERPGARLAARLDAPSGASFYLTRMALQQIGPMEESYFLYYEDLEWGLRAKAACGLALAEKSTVRHVGGATTGASPGRRARSALSVYLDHRNRLHFVRRMFPGRLPWTALVVLARTFEFLAVGAPGNFKAAVLGWAAGLRGETGRPERFYGHEAAR
;
A
#
# COMPACT_ATOMS: atom_id res chain seq x y z
N MET A 1 12.53 20.48 4.06
CA MET A 1 11.66 19.39 4.55
C MET A 1 11.97 18.14 3.75
N THR A 2 12.22 16.99 4.39
CA THR A 2 12.57 15.75 3.69
C THR A 2 11.42 14.75 3.82
N THR A 3 11.03 14.10 2.72
CA THR A 3 10.03 13.05 2.73
C THR A 3 10.69 11.67 2.87
N ALA A 4 10.14 10.80 3.70
CA ALA A 4 10.47 9.39 3.72
C ALA A 4 9.54 8.63 2.75
N LEU A 5 10.10 8.09 1.67
CA LEU A 5 9.36 7.26 0.72
C LEU A 5 9.52 5.81 1.14
N ILE A 6 8.40 5.13 1.43
CA ILE A 6 8.39 3.76 1.95
C ILE A 6 7.79 2.82 0.90
N ILE A 7 8.54 1.76 0.55
CA ILE A 7 8.12 0.73 -0.40
C ILE A 7 8.23 -0.64 0.28
N VAL A 8 7.13 -1.38 0.28
CA VAL A 8 7.08 -2.77 0.75
C VAL A 8 7.15 -3.70 -0.44
N ALA A 9 8.26 -4.40 -0.57
CA ALA A 9 8.49 -5.41 -1.61
C ALA A 9 8.14 -6.81 -1.11
N TYR A 10 7.68 -7.66 -2.02
CA TYR A 10 7.47 -9.08 -1.79
C TYR A 10 7.81 -9.86 -3.06
N ARG A 11 9.03 -10.39 -3.13
CA ARG A 11 9.53 -11.24 -4.24
C ARG A 11 9.38 -10.59 -5.63
N ALA A 12 9.49 -9.27 -5.72
CA ALA A 12 9.27 -8.50 -6.95
C ALA A 12 10.40 -7.47 -7.21
N PRO A 13 11.66 -7.89 -7.35
CA PRO A 13 12.78 -6.97 -7.54
C PRO A 13 12.67 -6.15 -8.83
N GLU A 14 12.05 -6.71 -9.89
CA GLU A 14 11.88 -5.98 -11.15
C GLU A 14 10.87 -4.83 -11.06
N ASP A 15 9.77 -5.04 -10.33
CA ASP A 15 8.80 -3.97 -10.06
C ASP A 15 9.48 -2.83 -9.28
N VAL A 16 10.25 -3.18 -8.23
CA VAL A 16 11.05 -2.20 -7.46
C VAL A 16 12.02 -1.46 -8.37
N ARG A 17 12.70 -2.14 -9.30
CA ARG A 17 13.62 -1.52 -10.27
C ARG A 17 12.92 -0.43 -11.08
N GLN A 18 11.78 -0.78 -11.67
CA GLN A 18 11.02 0.16 -12.51
C GLN A 18 10.52 1.36 -11.70
N CYS A 19 10.04 1.11 -10.49
CA CYS A 19 9.63 2.17 -9.57
C CYS A 19 10.80 3.12 -9.22
N LEU A 20 11.97 2.57 -8.88
CA LEU A 20 13.17 3.36 -8.58
C LEU A 20 13.65 4.19 -9.78
N ARG A 21 13.56 3.65 -11.00
CA ARG A 21 13.87 4.39 -12.23
C ARG A 21 12.91 5.55 -12.47
N ALA A 22 11.61 5.35 -12.24
CA ALA A 22 10.62 6.42 -12.34
C ALA A 22 10.88 7.51 -11.27
N LEU A 23 11.17 7.11 -10.03
CA LEU A 23 11.55 8.05 -8.96
C LEU A 23 12.84 8.81 -9.26
N GLY A 24 13.77 8.22 -9.99
CA GLY A 24 15.01 8.85 -10.44
C GLY A 24 14.78 10.04 -11.40
N GLN A 25 13.60 10.15 -11.97
CA GLN A 25 13.18 11.25 -12.85
C GLN A 25 12.33 12.30 -12.10
N SER A 26 12.19 12.17 -10.77
CA SER A 26 11.38 13.09 -9.97
C SER A 26 11.92 14.50 -10.01
N ASP A 27 11.05 15.45 -10.32
CA ASP A 27 11.30 16.89 -10.37
C ASP A 27 10.57 17.61 -9.21
N SER A 28 10.48 16.93 -8.08
CA SER A 28 9.67 17.41 -6.97
C SER A 28 10.19 18.69 -6.28
N GLY A 29 11.45 19.07 -6.52
CA GLY A 29 12.11 20.14 -5.76
C GLY A 29 12.24 19.86 -4.25
N ALA A 30 11.57 18.82 -3.75
CA ALA A 30 11.58 18.41 -2.36
C ALA A 30 12.48 17.17 -2.17
N PRO A 31 13.45 17.20 -1.25
CA PRO A 31 14.31 16.07 -1.00
C PRO A 31 13.53 14.89 -0.40
N PHE A 32 13.86 13.68 -0.83
CA PHE A 32 13.33 12.45 -0.25
C PHE A 32 14.41 11.39 -0.08
N ASP A 33 14.21 10.50 0.89
CA ASP A 33 15.00 9.28 1.06
C ASP A 33 14.08 8.07 0.84
N ILE A 34 14.61 6.98 0.27
CA ILE A 34 13.87 5.77 -0.09
C ILE A 34 14.13 4.66 0.93
N PHE A 35 13.08 4.05 1.41
CA PHE A 35 13.07 3.02 2.44
C PHE A 35 12.37 1.77 1.91
N LEU A 36 13.16 0.79 1.48
CA LEU A 36 12.69 -0.49 0.99
C LEU A 36 12.62 -1.50 2.14
N VAL A 37 11.59 -2.31 2.18
CA VAL A 37 11.53 -3.52 3.01
C VAL A 37 11.12 -4.71 2.15
N GLU A 38 11.89 -5.81 2.23
CA GLU A 38 11.55 -7.07 1.57
C GLU A 38 10.90 -8.02 2.58
N ASN A 39 9.66 -8.39 2.29
CA ASN A 39 8.84 -9.30 3.10
C ASN A 39 8.92 -10.77 2.64
N GLY A 40 9.57 -11.04 1.51
CA GLY A 40 9.58 -12.36 0.85
C GLY A 40 10.67 -13.32 1.33
N GLY A 41 11.41 -12.96 2.38
CA GLY A 41 12.45 -13.79 2.97
C GLY A 41 13.87 -13.55 2.41
N PRO A 42 14.87 -14.34 2.89
CA PRO A 42 16.29 -14.09 2.60
C PRO A 42 16.64 -14.12 1.11
N ASP A 43 16.07 -15.06 0.34
CA ASP A 43 16.37 -15.21 -1.10
C ASP A 43 15.80 -14.02 -1.90
N ALA A 44 14.59 -13.57 -1.57
CA ALA A 44 13.99 -12.40 -2.18
C ALA A 44 14.79 -11.11 -1.83
N TYR A 45 15.29 -11.02 -0.60
CA TYR A 45 16.17 -9.95 -0.20
C TYR A 45 17.50 -9.97 -0.97
N ALA A 46 18.12 -11.15 -1.15
CA ALA A 46 19.33 -11.28 -1.95
C ALA A 46 19.10 -10.83 -3.41
N ALA A 47 17.96 -11.21 -4.01
CA ALA A 47 17.58 -10.75 -5.35
C ALA A 47 17.37 -9.22 -5.40
N LEU A 48 16.74 -8.63 -4.39
CA LEU A 48 16.59 -7.18 -4.25
C LEU A 48 17.95 -6.48 -4.21
N ILE A 49 18.90 -6.98 -3.39
CA ILE A 49 20.23 -6.40 -3.27
C ILE A 49 21.03 -6.53 -4.58
N ALA A 50 20.95 -7.67 -5.25
CA ALA A 50 21.57 -7.86 -6.56
C ALA A 50 21.02 -6.87 -7.60
N MET A 51 19.71 -6.64 -7.58
CA MET A 51 19.05 -5.63 -8.43
C MET A 51 19.56 -4.22 -8.11
N LEU A 52 19.66 -3.83 -6.83
CA LEU A 52 20.18 -2.52 -6.44
C LEU A 52 21.62 -2.31 -6.93
N ALA A 53 22.47 -3.34 -6.81
CA ALA A 53 23.83 -3.30 -7.30
C ALA A 53 23.88 -3.12 -8.83
N ALA A 54 23.02 -3.83 -9.57
CA ALA A 54 22.91 -3.69 -11.03
C ALA A 54 22.45 -2.28 -11.47
N GLU A 55 21.72 -1.55 -10.61
CA GLU A 55 21.33 -0.14 -10.82
C GLU A 55 22.43 0.86 -10.38
N GLY A 56 23.63 0.37 -10.04
CA GLY A 56 24.74 1.20 -9.60
C GLY A 56 24.62 1.74 -8.18
N LEU A 57 23.76 1.13 -7.36
CA LEU A 57 23.61 1.43 -5.95
C LEU A 57 24.54 0.54 -5.13
N ILE A 58 25.59 1.12 -4.57
CA ILE A 58 26.59 0.39 -3.78
C ILE A 58 26.33 0.53 -2.27
N PRO A 59 26.63 -0.50 -1.47
CA PRO A 59 26.47 -0.41 -0.03
C PRO A 59 27.40 0.63 0.57
N LYS A 60 26.89 1.42 1.51
CA LYS A 60 27.65 2.42 2.28
C LYS A 60 27.68 2.00 3.73
N ASN A 61 28.78 2.32 4.40
CA ASN A 61 28.91 2.06 5.82
C ASN A 61 27.75 2.68 6.61
N PHE A 62 27.08 1.85 7.39
CA PHE A 62 26.02 2.25 8.29
C PHE A 62 26.34 1.74 9.69
N ARG A 63 26.44 2.68 10.63
CA ARG A 63 26.66 2.40 12.05
C ARG A 63 25.33 2.61 12.79
N GLY A 64 24.55 1.57 12.94
CA GLY A 64 23.29 1.63 13.66
C GLY A 64 22.68 0.23 13.83
N PRO A 65 21.74 0.06 14.77
CA PRO A 65 21.09 -1.22 14.97
C PRO A 65 20.28 -1.58 13.74
N ALA A 66 20.33 -2.85 13.31
CA ALA A 66 19.47 -3.36 12.27
C ALA A 66 18.01 -3.51 12.75
N ALA A 67 17.81 -3.80 14.04
CA ALA A 67 16.47 -4.01 14.60
C ALA A 67 15.49 -2.86 14.23
N PRO A 68 14.24 -3.16 13.89
CA PRO A 68 13.58 -4.47 13.92
C PRO A 68 13.77 -5.35 12.67
N PHE A 69 14.66 -5.01 11.76
CA PHE A 69 14.97 -5.79 10.56
C PHE A 69 15.96 -6.92 10.87
N HIS A 70 15.87 -8.05 10.18
CA HIS A 70 16.91 -9.08 10.22
C HIS A 70 18.22 -8.59 9.61
N ARG A 71 18.11 -7.85 8.50
CA ARG A 71 19.23 -7.17 7.83
C ARG A 71 18.80 -5.78 7.44
N LEU A 72 19.73 -4.84 7.56
CA LEU A 72 19.52 -3.45 7.15
C LEU A 72 20.81 -2.90 6.57
N ALA A 73 20.72 -2.31 5.38
CA ALA A 73 21.84 -1.65 4.73
C ALA A 73 21.40 -0.33 4.09
N ARG A 74 22.33 0.60 3.97
CA ARG A 74 22.20 1.84 3.23
C ARG A 74 22.93 1.71 1.90
N TYR A 75 22.33 2.23 0.85
CA TYR A 75 22.88 2.24 -0.50
C TYR A 75 22.89 3.65 -1.05
N ALA A 76 23.85 3.94 -1.92
CA ALA A 76 23.94 5.19 -2.63
C ALA A 76 24.66 4.98 -3.97
N ARG A 77 24.50 5.88 -4.93
CA ARG A 77 25.29 5.88 -6.16
C ARG A 77 26.74 6.26 -5.84
N GLU A 78 27.69 5.76 -6.62
CA GLU A 78 29.10 6.04 -6.43
C GLU A 78 29.42 7.54 -6.53
N THR A 79 28.72 8.22 -7.41
CA THR A 79 28.84 9.66 -7.71
C THR A 79 27.84 10.52 -6.92
N GLU A 80 27.55 10.20 -5.67
CA GLU A 80 26.74 11.08 -4.83
C GLU A 80 27.36 12.49 -4.77
N ARG A 81 26.69 13.46 -5.39
CA ARG A 81 26.95 14.88 -5.08
C ARG A 81 26.50 15.12 -3.64
N PRO A 82 27.29 15.86 -2.82
CA PRO A 82 26.95 16.09 -1.39
C PRO A 82 25.61 16.77 -1.16
N ALA A 83 24.92 17.24 -2.20
CA ALA A 83 23.76 18.12 -2.12
C ALA A 83 22.53 17.63 -2.88
N GLY A 84 22.17 16.32 -2.91
CA GLY A 84 20.87 16.02 -3.48
C GLY A 84 20.53 14.61 -3.97
N GLY A 85 21.36 13.60 -3.76
CA GLY A 85 20.99 12.22 -4.08
C GLY A 85 20.07 11.62 -3.02
N ALA A 86 18.98 10.96 -3.43
CA ALA A 86 18.13 10.19 -2.53
C ALA A 86 18.94 9.05 -1.90
N ARG A 87 18.90 8.91 -0.57
CA ARG A 87 19.48 7.77 0.12
C ARG A 87 18.52 6.60 0.00
N VAL A 88 19.05 5.43 -0.33
CA VAL A 88 18.26 4.21 -0.41
C VAL A 88 18.62 3.31 0.77
N TRP A 89 17.61 2.88 1.49
CA TRP A 89 17.72 1.94 2.59
C TRP A 89 17.00 0.66 2.21
N ALA A 90 17.62 -0.50 2.43
CA ALA A 90 16.99 -1.77 2.19
C ALA A 90 17.06 -2.65 3.44
N GLY A 91 15.91 -3.09 3.92
CA GLY A 91 15.76 -3.95 5.09
C GLY A 91 15.11 -5.28 4.72
N LEU A 92 15.58 -6.37 5.35
CA LEU A 92 14.89 -7.66 5.34
C LEU A 92 13.97 -7.71 6.56
N ALA A 93 12.67 -7.88 6.32
CA ALA A 93 11.72 -8.10 7.40
C ALA A 93 12.01 -9.41 8.16
N PRO A 94 11.70 -9.50 9.48
CA PRO A 94 11.92 -10.72 10.26
C PRO A 94 11.10 -11.91 9.75
N GLU A 95 9.96 -11.64 9.18
CA GLU A 95 9.06 -12.59 8.54
C GLU A 95 8.17 -11.85 7.54
N ASN A 96 7.26 -12.54 6.86
CA ASN A 96 6.25 -11.87 6.04
C ASN A 96 5.19 -11.23 6.95
N LEU A 97 5.33 -9.94 7.20
CA LEU A 97 4.45 -9.14 8.06
C LEU A 97 3.20 -8.60 7.34
N GLY A 98 3.04 -8.93 6.05
CA GLY A 98 2.02 -8.29 5.22
C GLY A 98 2.35 -6.85 4.88
N TYR A 99 1.37 -6.15 4.28
CA TYR A 99 1.60 -4.78 3.82
C TYR A 99 1.73 -3.78 4.98
N ALA A 100 0.75 -3.76 5.88
CA ALA A 100 0.76 -2.83 7.01
C ALA A 100 1.99 -3.02 7.92
N GLY A 101 2.35 -4.28 8.22
CA GLY A 101 3.53 -4.59 9.03
C GLY A 101 4.83 -4.12 8.36
N GLY A 102 4.97 -4.32 7.05
CA GLY A 102 6.11 -3.82 6.28
C GLY A 102 6.23 -2.30 6.33
N VAL A 103 5.12 -1.57 6.10
CA VAL A 103 5.08 -0.11 6.22
C VAL A 103 5.47 0.34 7.63
N ASN A 104 4.88 -0.30 8.64
CA ASN A 104 5.07 0.07 10.03
C ASN A 104 6.50 -0.18 10.56
N LEU A 105 7.23 -1.16 10.01
CA LEU A 105 8.65 -1.33 10.34
C LEU A 105 9.43 -0.03 10.12
N TRP A 106 9.21 0.62 8.98
CA TRP A 106 9.85 1.89 8.69
C TRP A 106 9.23 3.05 9.45
N LEU A 107 7.91 3.14 9.55
CA LEU A 107 7.25 4.23 10.29
C LEU A 107 7.72 4.30 11.73
N ARG A 108 7.82 3.16 12.45
CA ARG A 108 8.32 3.13 13.84
C ARG A 108 9.77 3.63 13.96
N ARG A 109 10.59 3.32 12.96
CA ARG A 109 11.99 3.75 12.93
C ARG A 109 12.16 5.22 12.57
N LEU A 110 11.31 5.73 11.69
CA LEU A 110 11.42 7.07 11.10
C LEU A 110 10.65 8.14 11.89
N ALA A 111 9.55 7.77 12.55
CA ALA A 111 8.72 8.72 13.30
C ALA A 111 9.48 9.53 14.37
N PRO A 112 10.44 8.96 15.11
CA PRO A 112 11.24 9.74 16.07
C PRO A 112 12.21 10.73 15.40
N ASN A 113 12.58 10.52 14.13
CA ASN A 113 13.57 11.33 13.44
C ASN A 113 12.98 12.64 12.92
N PRO A 114 13.38 13.82 13.43
CA PRO A 114 12.81 15.11 13.02
C PRO A 114 13.14 15.51 11.58
N ARG A 115 14.04 14.80 10.91
CA ARG A 115 14.38 15.02 9.50
C ARG A 115 13.18 14.81 8.57
N TYR A 116 12.29 13.85 8.91
CA TYR A 116 11.17 13.48 8.05
C TYR A 116 9.88 14.13 8.53
N GLU A 117 9.31 14.98 7.70
CA GLU A 117 8.08 15.71 7.98
C GLU A 117 6.85 15.06 7.34
N GLY A 118 7.07 14.11 6.44
CA GLY A 118 6.03 13.33 5.80
C GLY A 118 6.53 12.01 5.27
N TYR A 119 5.59 11.13 5.00
CA TYR A 119 5.81 9.76 4.57
C TYR A 119 5.01 9.51 3.30
N TRP A 120 5.69 9.20 2.21
CA TRP A 120 5.04 8.75 0.98
C TRP A 120 5.06 7.23 0.93
N ILE A 121 3.92 6.60 1.10
CA ILE A 121 3.76 5.15 0.99
C ILE A 121 3.45 4.84 -0.47
N LEU A 122 4.30 3.98 -1.08
CA LEU A 122 4.25 3.70 -2.50
C LEU A 122 4.41 2.19 -2.75
N ASN A 123 3.56 1.61 -3.59
CA ASN A 123 3.71 0.22 -3.99
C ASN A 123 4.87 0.03 -4.97
N PRO A 124 5.55 -1.13 -4.97
CA PRO A 124 6.66 -1.40 -5.89
C PRO A 124 6.23 -1.46 -7.36
N ASP A 125 4.98 -1.87 -7.66
CA ASP A 125 4.41 -1.98 -9.00
C ASP A 125 3.80 -0.67 -9.52
N THR A 126 4.39 0.48 -9.12
CA THR A 126 3.95 1.82 -9.50
C THR A 126 5.05 2.61 -10.20
N LEU A 127 4.63 3.47 -11.13
CA LEU A 127 5.49 4.42 -11.83
C LEU A 127 4.93 5.83 -11.62
N PRO A 128 5.44 6.57 -10.62
CA PRO A 128 5.02 7.95 -10.39
C PRO A 128 5.50 8.88 -11.51
N GLU A 129 4.65 9.84 -11.88
CA GLU A 129 5.08 10.94 -12.76
C GLU A 129 6.05 11.87 -11.99
N PRO A 130 6.92 12.61 -12.69
CA PRO A 130 8.01 13.39 -12.06
C PRO A 130 7.55 14.36 -10.97
N ASP A 131 6.39 14.97 -11.12
CA ASP A 131 5.80 15.95 -10.19
C ASP A 131 4.89 15.34 -9.12
N ALA A 132 4.72 14.00 -9.09
CA ALA A 132 3.74 13.35 -8.24
C ALA A 132 3.95 13.65 -6.74
N LEU A 133 5.19 13.65 -6.25
CA LEU A 133 5.49 13.96 -4.85
C LEU A 133 5.24 15.44 -4.52
N ALA A 134 5.69 16.35 -5.41
CA ALA A 134 5.46 17.77 -5.23
C ALA A 134 3.98 18.10 -5.08
N ALA A 135 3.15 17.50 -5.94
CA ALA A 135 1.70 17.70 -5.92
C ALA A 135 1.05 17.17 -4.63
N LEU A 136 1.54 16.05 -4.07
CA LEU A 136 1.07 15.53 -2.78
C LEU A 136 1.39 16.49 -1.63
N ILE A 137 2.61 17.00 -1.59
CA ILE A 137 3.07 17.93 -0.55
C ILE A 137 2.32 19.27 -0.65
N GLU A 138 2.17 19.79 -1.88
CA GLU A 138 1.42 21.03 -2.14
C GLU A 138 -0.03 20.91 -1.65
N GLU A 139 -0.70 19.82 -1.99
CA GLU A 139 -2.09 19.59 -1.58
C GLU A 139 -2.24 19.46 -0.06
N ALA A 140 -1.32 18.73 0.59
CA ALA A 140 -1.31 18.58 2.04
C ALA A 140 -1.16 19.95 2.73
N ALA A 141 -0.22 20.79 2.26
CA ALA A 141 0.03 22.12 2.82
C ALA A 141 -1.13 23.08 2.55
N ARG A 142 -1.68 23.09 1.32
CA ARG A 142 -2.73 24.01 0.88
C ARG A 142 -4.01 23.85 1.69
N GLY A 143 -4.41 22.63 2.00
CA GLY A 143 -5.67 22.35 2.70
C GLY A 143 -5.51 21.91 4.14
N GLY A 144 -4.28 21.84 4.67
CA GLY A 144 -4.03 21.33 6.02
C GLY A 144 -4.39 19.85 6.17
N PHE A 145 -4.36 19.08 5.07
CA PHE A 145 -4.74 17.66 5.08
C PHE A 145 -3.63 16.77 5.63
N GLY A 146 -3.98 15.92 6.58
CA GLY A 146 -3.04 14.96 7.16
C GLY A 146 -2.70 13.80 6.24
N MET A 147 -3.64 13.38 5.38
CA MET A 147 -3.44 12.31 4.40
C MET A 147 -3.89 12.74 3.01
N VAL A 148 -3.06 12.50 1.99
CA VAL A 148 -3.34 12.91 0.61
C VAL A 148 -3.03 11.76 -0.35
N GLY A 149 -4.01 11.37 -1.17
CA GLY A 149 -3.85 10.32 -2.18
C GLY A 149 -3.45 10.87 -3.55
N SER A 150 -2.77 10.03 -4.34
CA SER A 150 -2.56 10.25 -5.77
C SER A 150 -3.75 9.73 -6.59
N GLN A 151 -3.98 10.28 -7.77
CA GLN A 151 -4.79 9.60 -8.77
C GLN A 151 -3.97 8.46 -9.40
N LEU A 152 -4.56 7.27 -9.44
CA LEU A 152 -3.94 6.14 -10.12
C LEU A 152 -4.52 5.99 -11.53
N VAL A 153 -3.62 5.80 -12.50
CA VAL A 153 -3.99 5.42 -13.86
C VAL A 153 -3.51 4.01 -14.17
N SER A 154 -4.19 3.32 -15.07
CA SER A 154 -3.77 1.98 -15.47
C SER A 154 -2.50 2.06 -16.33
N LEU A 155 -1.51 1.23 -16.04
CA LEU A 155 -0.32 1.14 -16.90
C LEU A 155 -0.69 0.69 -18.32
N ALA A 156 -1.64 -0.24 -18.46
CA ALA A 156 -2.09 -0.72 -19.77
C ALA A 156 -2.99 0.28 -20.52
N ARG A 157 -3.61 1.23 -19.81
CA ARG A 157 -4.50 2.26 -20.37
C ARG A 157 -4.29 3.58 -19.62
N PRO A 158 -3.15 4.28 -19.84
CA PRO A 158 -2.77 5.46 -19.08
C PRO A 158 -3.73 6.65 -19.26
N GLU A 159 -4.56 6.62 -20.31
CA GLU A 159 -5.62 7.59 -20.54
C GLU A 159 -6.86 7.37 -19.64
N ARG A 160 -6.89 6.30 -18.84
CA ARG A 160 -8.03 5.92 -17.98
C ARG A 160 -7.64 5.88 -16.51
N ILE A 161 -8.48 6.47 -15.68
CA ILE A 161 -8.38 6.39 -14.23
C ILE A 161 -8.60 4.94 -13.78
N ALA A 162 -7.64 4.40 -13.02
CA ALA A 162 -7.82 3.17 -12.27
C ALA A 162 -8.61 3.45 -10.99
N THR A 163 -8.22 4.50 -10.24
CA THR A 163 -8.98 5.02 -9.09
C THR A 163 -8.47 6.41 -8.67
N ARG A 164 -9.36 7.19 -8.10
CA ARG A 164 -9.08 8.42 -7.35
C ARG A 164 -9.36 8.25 -5.85
N GLY A 165 -9.07 7.06 -5.32
CA GLY A 165 -9.34 6.67 -3.96
C GLY A 165 -10.54 5.74 -3.83
N GLN A 166 -10.96 5.52 -2.60
CA GLN A 166 -11.95 4.51 -2.24
C GLN A 166 -13.11 5.12 -1.44
N ARG A 167 -14.28 4.51 -1.60
CA ARG A 167 -15.46 4.78 -0.77
C ARG A 167 -16.01 3.49 -0.20
N TRP A 168 -16.23 3.44 1.09
CA TRP A 168 -16.97 2.34 1.70
C TRP A 168 -18.47 2.40 1.35
N ARG A 169 -19.04 1.29 0.95
CA ARG A 169 -20.47 1.16 0.63
C ARG A 169 -21.13 0.23 1.66
N PRO A 170 -21.77 0.80 2.71
CA PRO A 170 -22.28 0.00 3.84
C PRO A 170 -23.34 -1.03 3.48
N LEU A 171 -24.21 -0.74 2.50
CA LEU A 171 -25.28 -1.66 2.09
C LEU A 171 -24.78 -2.90 1.35
N VAL A 172 -23.75 -2.71 0.50
CA VAL A 172 -23.12 -3.79 -0.27
C VAL A 172 -21.83 -4.30 0.37
N CYS A 173 -21.49 -3.76 1.51
CA CYS A 173 -20.38 -4.16 2.39
C CYS A 173 -19.04 -4.31 1.64
N ARG A 174 -18.67 -3.32 0.81
CA ARG A 174 -17.40 -3.33 0.08
C ARG A 174 -16.86 -1.94 -0.21
N PRO A 175 -15.53 -1.77 -0.34
CA PRO A 175 -14.98 -0.57 -0.93
C PRO A 175 -15.32 -0.48 -2.43
N LEU A 176 -15.46 0.73 -2.92
CA LEU A 176 -15.66 1.06 -4.31
C LEU A 176 -14.59 2.04 -4.76
N ALA A 177 -13.87 1.70 -5.82
CA ALA A 177 -12.94 2.60 -6.47
C ALA A 177 -13.69 3.81 -7.05
N LEU A 178 -13.24 5.01 -6.70
CA LEU A 178 -13.85 6.24 -7.15
C LEU A 178 -13.38 6.60 -8.56
N GLU A 179 -14.32 7.05 -9.38
CA GLU A 179 -14.11 7.55 -10.74
C GLU A 179 -13.37 6.59 -11.70
N ARG A 180 -13.43 5.30 -11.43
CA ARG A 180 -12.81 4.27 -12.26
C ARG A 180 -13.29 4.37 -13.72
N ALA A 181 -12.35 4.19 -14.64
CA ALA A 181 -12.53 4.21 -16.09
C ALA A 181 -12.89 5.57 -16.70
N LYS A 182 -12.96 6.65 -15.90
CA LYS A 182 -13.05 8.01 -16.45
C LYS A 182 -11.77 8.39 -17.21
N PRO A 183 -11.83 9.35 -18.15
CA PRO A 183 -10.62 9.90 -18.76
C PRO A 183 -9.67 10.50 -17.71
N ALA A 184 -8.38 10.20 -17.81
CA ALA A 184 -7.40 10.68 -16.82
C ALA A 184 -7.29 12.23 -16.80
N ARG A 185 -7.52 12.87 -17.95
CA ARG A 185 -7.50 14.34 -18.09
C ARG A 185 -8.76 15.04 -17.58
N GLU A 186 -9.83 14.28 -17.32
CA GLU A 186 -11.04 14.86 -16.77
C GLU A 186 -10.82 15.24 -15.30
N ARG A 187 -11.17 16.48 -14.95
CA ARG A 187 -11.09 16.93 -13.55
C ARG A 187 -12.00 16.07 -12.66
N PRO A 188 -11.60 15.83 -11.41
CA PRO A 188 -12.46 15.16 -10.46
C PRO A 188 -13.81 15.86 -10.35
N GLY A 189 -14.87 15.06 -10.20
CA GLY A 189 -16.19 15.63 -9.99
C GLY A 189 -16.27 16.41 -8.67
N ALA A 190 -17.01 17.51 -8.65
CA ALA A 190 -17.13 18.43 -7.51
C ALA A 190 -17.50 17.74 -6.17
N ARG A 191 -18.09 16.56 -6.21
CA ARG A 191 -18.47 15.78 -5.02
C ARG A 191 -17.42 14.70 -4.63
N LEU A 192 -16.26 14.66 -5.29
CA LEU A 192 -15.28 13.59 -5.02
C LEU A 192 -14.77 13.66 -3.57
N ALA A 193 -14.38 14.83 -3.09
CA ALA A 193 -13.85 15.03 -1.74
C ALA A 193 -14.82 14.51 -0.67
N ALA A 194 -16.10 14.83 -0.77
CA ALA A 194 -17.13 14.35 0.17
C ALA A 194 -17.33 12.83 0.14
N ARG A 195 -16.96 12.18 -0.98
CA ARG A 195 -17.12 10.73 -1.18
C ARG A 195 -15.86 9.94 -0.85
N LEU A 196 -14.74 10.61 -0.67
CA LEU A 196 -13.46 9.97 -0.40
C LEU A 196 -13.43 9.47 1.06
N ASP A 197 -13.22 8.17 1.25
CA ASP A 197 -13.08 7.54 2.56
C ASP A 197 -11.64 7.06 2.82
N ALA A 198 -10.88 6.79 1.75
CA ALA A 198 -9.46 6.48 1.81
C ALA A 198 -8.80 6.74 0.46
N PRO A 199 -7.49 7.04 0.41
CA PRO A 199 -6.71 6.96 -0.81
C PRO A 199 -6.60 5.50 -1.26
N SER A 200 -5.98 5.24 -2.40
CA SER A 200 -5.52 3.90 -2.73
C SER A 200 -4.24 3.59 -1.96
N GLY A 201 -4.13 2.39 -1.40
CA GLY A 201 -2.92 1.91 -0.74
C GLY A 201 -1.67 1.92 -1.63
N ALA A 202 -1.84 2.03 -2.97
CA ALA A 202 -0.72 2.02 -3.89
C ALA A 202 0.09 3.34 -3.93
N SER A 203 -0.51 4.49 -3.59
CA SER A 203 0.21 5.77 -3.49
C SER A 203 -0.56 6.79 -2.64
N PHE A 204 0.01 7.17 -1.50
CA PHE A 204 -0.51 8.26 -0.68
C PHE A 204 0.57 8.84 0.23
N TYR A 205 0.41 10.12 0.56
CA TYR A 205 1.26 10.87 1.45
C TYR A 205 0.58 11.05 2.80
N LEU A 206 1.35 10.91 3.87
CA LEU A 206 0.93 11.13 5.26
C LEU A 206 1.86 12.17 5.89
N THR A 207 1.32 13.20 6.50
CA THR A 207 2.13 14.15 7.26
C THR A 207 2.60 13.53 8.58
N ARG A 208 3.74 14.01 9.11
CA ARG A 208 4.22 13.60 10.43
C ARG A 208 3.18 13.84 11.54
N MET A 209 2.50 14.99 11.50
CA MET A 209 1.44 15.30 12.45
C MET A 209 0.29 14.30 12.36
N ALA A 210 -0.12 13.94 11.17
CA ALA A 210 -1.16 12.94 10.99
C ALA A 210 -0.74 11.58 11.56
N LEU A 211 0.48 11.12 11.32
CA LEU A 211 0.98 9.88 11.92
C LEU A 211 0.93 9.92 13.46
N GLN A 212 1.25 11.06 14.07
CA GLN A 212 1.15 11.24 15.53
C GLN A 212 -0.30 11.18 16.03
N GLN A 213 -1.25 11.71 15.27
CA GLN A 213 -2.67 11.75 15.65
C GLN A 213 -3.38 10.41 15.47
N ILE A 214 -3.16 9.75 14.34
CA ILE A 214 -3.88 8.51 13.99
C ILE A 214 -3.09 7.24 14.27
N GLY A 215 -1.81 7.34 14.59
CA GLY A 215 -0.93 6.18 14.76
C GLY A 215 -0.64 5.40 13.48
N PRO A 216 0.06 4.25 13.58
CA PRO A 216 0.43 3.40 12.45
C PRO A 216 -0.77 2.71 11.81
N MET A 217 -0.54 2.01 10.70
CA MET A 217 -1.52 1.13 10.06
C MET A 217 -1.86 -0.04 10.97
N GLU A 218 -3.08 -0.56 10.83
CA GLU A 218 -3.52 -1.74 11.58
C GLU A 218 -2.97 -3.04 10.95
N GLU A 219 -2.09 -3.73 11.65
CA GLU A 219 -1.39 -4.92 11.14
C GLU A 219 -2.24 -6.19 11.15
N SER A 220 -3.32 -6.22 11.92
CA SER A 220 -4.20 -7.38 12.04
C SER A 220 -4.88 -7.78 10.72
N TYR A 221 -4.91 -6.90 9.74
CA TYR A 221 -5.40 -7.22 8.39
C TYR A 221 -4.43 -8.10 7.60
N PHE A 222 -3.14 -7.97 7.79
CA PHE A 222 -2.08 -8.55 6.97
C PHE A 222 -2.03 -7.95 5.54
N LEU A 223 -3.15 -8.02 4.79
CA LEU A 223 -3.29 -7.47 3.44
C LEU A 223 -4.78 -7.21 3.12
N TYR A 224 -5.10 -6.09 2.52
CA TYR A 224 -6.43 -5.54 2.21
C TYR A 224 -7.20 -5.02 3.42
N TYR A 225 -7.85 -3.88 3.23
CA TYR A 225 -8.63 -3.09 4.20
C TYR A 225 -7.83 -2.23 5.16
N GLU A 226 -6.52 -2.44 5.31
CA GLU A 226 -5.66 -1.61 6.16
C GLU A 226 -5.60 -0.16 5.68
N ASP A 227 -5.54 0.06 4.36
CA ASP A 227 -5.56 1.39 3.72
C ASP A 227 -6.90 2.08 3.89
N LEU A 228 -8.01 1.35 3.74
CA LEU A 228 -9.36 1.86 3.94
C LEU A 228 -9.59 2.26 5.41
N GLU A 229 -9.18 1.42 6.35
CA GLU A 229 -9.31 1.67 7.78
C GLU A 229 -8.48 2.90 8.19
N TRP A 230 -7.25 2.99 7.71
CA TRP A 230 -6.36 4.10 8.00
C TRP A 230 -6.86 5.41 7.39
N GLY A 231 -7.37 5.37 6.17
CA GLY A 231 -8.00 6.50 5.50
C GLY A 231 -9.21 7.04 6.25
N LEU A 232 -10.08 6.16 6.78
CA LEU A 232 -11.21 6.58 7.60
C LEU A 232 -10.78 7.22 8.92
N ARG A 233 -9.71 6.72 9.56
CA ARG A 233 -9.13 7.37 10.75
C ARG A 233 -8.56 8.75 10.40
N ALA A 234 -7.84 8.86 9.29
CA ALA A 234 -7.31 10.14 8.83
C ALA A 234 -8.42 11.14 8.49
N LYS A 235 -9.46 10.68 7.78
CA LYS A 235 -10.63 11.52 7.45
C LYS A 235 -11.30 12.11 8.70
N ALA A 236 -11.37 11.33 9.77
CA ALA A 236 -12.00 11.75 11.02
C ALA A 236 -11.11 12.69 11.86
N ALA A 237 -9.78 12.50 11.84
CA ALA A 237 -8.89 13.16 12.79
C ALA A 237 -8.08 14.32 12.18
N CYS A 238 -7.60 14.18 10.93
CA CYS A 238 -6.63 15.12 10.38
C CYS A 238 -6.91 15.52 8.91
N GLY A 239 -8.05 15.14 8.38
CA GLY A 239 -8.45 15.47 7.01
C GLY A 239 -7.80 14.57 5.95
N LEU A 240 -8.56 14.37 4.87
CA LEU A 240 -8.22 13.50 3.75
C LEU A 240 -8.48 14.23 2.42
N ALA A 241 -7.54 14.20 1.49
CA ALA A 241 -7.67 14.79 0.17
C ALA A 241 -7.13 13.90 -0.95
N LEU A 242 -7.42 14.31 -2.19
CA LEU A 242 -6.81 13.82 -3.41
C LEU A 242 -5.99 14.96 -4.03
N ALA A 243 -4.71 14.72 -4.30
CA ALA A 243 -3.91 15.61 -5.13
C ALA A 243 -4.20 15.31 -6.61
N GLU A 244 -4.99 16.17 -7.26
CA GLU A 244 -5.40 15.99 -8.66
C GLU A 244 -4.21 15.95 -9.64
N LYS A 245 -3.15 16.68 -9.31
CA LYS A 245 -1.92 16.75 -10.11
C LYS A 245 -0.97 15.58 -9.84
N SER A 246 -1.13 14.85 -8.74
CA SER A 246 -0.30 13.69 -8.44
C SER A 246 -0.78 12.48 -9.22
N THR A 247 -0.09 12.14 -10.30
CA THR A 247 -0.43 10.99 -11.14
C THR A 247 0.58 9.87 -10.94
N VAL A 248 0.08 8.67 -10.71
CA VAL A 248 0.89 7.45 -10.55
C VAL A 248 0.32 6.36 -11.45
N ARG A 249 1.15 5.81 -12.36
CA ARG A 249 0.77 4.64 -13.16
C ARG A 249 0.91 3.39 -12.31
N HIS A 250 -0.05 2.48 -12.39
CA HIS A 250 -0.09 1.29 -11.55
C HIS A 250 -0.43 0.05 -12.38
N VAL A 251 0.35 -1.01 -12.22
CA VAL A 251 0.10 -2.29 -12.89
C VAL A 251 -1.18 -2.91 -12.34
N GLY A 252 -1.34 -2.87 -11.03
CA GLY A 252 -2.53 -3.35 -10.32
C GLY A 252 -2.62 -4.86 -10.19
N GLY A 253 -2.41 -5.37 -8.98
CA GLY A 253 -2.64 -6.77 -8.63
C GLY A 253 -1.56 -7.76 -9.07
N ALA A 254 -0.43 -7.31 -9.63
CA ALA A 254 0.65 -8.17 -10.07
C ALA A 254 1.21 -9.04 -8.92
N THR A 255 1.49 -8.41 -7.79
CA THR A 255 2.10 -9.09 -6.62
C THR A 255 1.07 -9.81 -5.74
N THR A 256 -0.18 -9.34 -5.71
CA THR A 256 -1.21 -9.84 -4.78
C THR A 256 -2.17 -10.86 -5.40
N GLY A 257 -2.08 -11.10 -6.70
CA GLY A 257 -3.02 -11.96 -7.44
C GLY A 257 -4.45 -11.39 -7.45
N ALA A 258 -4.60 -10.08 -7.25
CA ALA A 258 -5.89 -9.37 -7.31
C ALA A 258 -6.28 -9.08 -8.78
N SER A 259 -6.37 -10.11 -9.60
CA SER A 259 -6.84 -9.98 -10.98
C SER A 259 -8.25 -9.39 -11.05
N PRO A 260 -8.59 -8.58 -12.07
CA PRO A 260 -9.92 -7.99 -12.20
C PRO A 260 -11.03 -9.02 -12.42
N GLY A 261 -10.72 -10.23 -12.89
CA GLY A 261 -11.66 -11.32 -13.07
C GLY A 261 -11.79 -12.21 -11.82
N ARG A 262 -13.02 -12.47 -11.36
CA ARG A 262 -13.25 -13.35 -10.20
C ARG A 262 -12.55 -14.72 -10.33
N ARG A 263 -12.57 -15.29 -11.53
CA ARG A 263 -11.99 -16.62 -11.80
C ARG A 263 -10.45 -16.62 -11.70
N ALA A 264 -9.81 -15.49 -12.01
CA ALA A 264 -8.36 -15.36 -12.05
C ALA A 264 -7.75 -14.89 -10.71
N ARG A 265 -8.56 -14.62 -9.69
CA ARG A 265 -8.06 -14.23 -8.36
C ARG A 265 -7.40 -15.40 -7.65
N SER A 266 -6.30 -15.14 -6.94
CA SER A 266 -5.66 -16.14 -6.07
C SER A 266 -6.58 -16.51 -4.90
N ALA A 267 -6.50 -17.76 -4.44
CA ALA A 267 -7.26 -18.24 -3.29
C ALA A 267 -6.96 -17.41 -2.02
N LEU A 268 -5.70 -17.01 -1.81
CA LEU A 268 -5.28 -16.13 -0.73
C LEU A 268 -6.00 -14.77 -0.79
N SER A 269 -6.02 -14.13 -1.96
CA SER A 269 -6.70 -12.85 -2.16
C SER A 269 -8.21 -12.94 -1.88
N VAL A 270 -8.85 -14.03 -2.30
CA VAL A 270 -10.27 -14.26 -2.05
C VAL A 270 -10.54 -14.50 -0.55
N TYR A 271 -9.73 -15.34 0.08
CA TYR A 271 -9.85 -15.61 1.52
C TYR A 271 -9.71 -14.32 2.35
N LEU A 272 -8.65 -13.55 2.09
CA LEU A 272 -8.38 -12.30 2.83
C LEU A 272 -9.47 -11.25 2.59
N ASP A 273 -9.97 -11.09 1.37
CA ASP A 273 -11.07 -10.15 1.10
C ASP A 273 -12.32 -10.49 1.94
N HIS A 274 -12.68 -11.77 2.06
CA HIS A 274 -13.86 -12.18 2.83
C HIS A 274 -13.64 -12.09 4.34
N ARG A 275 -12.47 -12.52 4.84
CA ARG A 275 -12.10 -12.44 6.27
C ARG A 275 -12.02 -10.98 6.72
N ASN A 276 -11.25 -10.19 6.02
CA ASN A 276 -10.92 -8.83 6.43
C ASN A 276 -12.11 -7.87 6.30
N ARG A 277 -13.06 -8.16 5.42
CA ARG A 277 -14.30 -7.40 5.34
C ARG A 277 -15.12 -7.50 6.62
N LEU A 278 -15.20 -8.70 7.20
CA LEU A 278 -15.87 -8.90 8.49
C LEU A 278 -15.06 -8.28 9.63
N HIS A 279 -13.74 -8.43 9.59
CA HIS A 279 -12.84 -7.79 10.56
C HIS A 279 -12.95 -6.26 10.53
N PHE A 280 -12.92 -5.66 9.35
CA PHE A 280 -13.09 -4.23 9.15
C PHE A 280 -14.43 -3.72 9.70
N VAL A 281 -15.53 -4.40 9.40
CA VAL A 281 -16.85 -3.99 9.90
C VAL A 281 -16.96 -4.19 11.41
N ARG A 282 -16.38 -5.25 11.96
CA ARG A 282 -16.32 -5.45 13.42
C ARG A 282 -15.61 -4.29 14.12
N ARG A 283 -14.53 -3.75 13.54
CA ARG A 283 -13.78 -2.63 14.11
C ARG A 283 -14.46 -1.28 13.89
N MET A 284 -14.89 -1.00 12.67
CA MET A 284 -15.32 0.34 12.28
C MET A 284 -16.84 0.55 12.41
N PHE A 285 -17.63 -0.51 12.29
CA PHE A 285 -19.09 -0.45 12.24
C PHE A 285 -19.74 -1.66 12.91
N PRO A 286 -19.47 -1.94 14.21
CA PRO A 286 -19.83 -3.22 14.86
C PRO A 286 -21.32 -3.58 14.75
N GLY A 287 -22.22 -2.59 14.82
CA GLY A 287 -23.67 -2.83 14.68
C GLY A 287 -24.10 -3.33 13.27
N ARG A 288 -23.19 -3.25 12.26
CA ARG A 288 -23.46 -3.75 10.90
C ARG A 288 -22.93 -5.14 10.64
N LEU A 289 -22.26 -5.77 11.61
CA LEU A 289 -21.62 -7.06 11.44
C LEU A 289 -22.60 -8.17 11.02
N PRO A 290 -23.82 -8.33 11.61
CA PRO A 290 -24.75 -9.37 11.19
C PRO A 290 -25.17 -9.22 9.71
N TRP A 291 -25.51 -7.98 9.30
CA TRP A 291 -25.83 -7.70 7.90
C TRP A 291 -24.65 -8.03 6.98
N THR A 292 -23.45 -7.58 7.36
CA THR A 292 -22.25 -7.83 6.55
C THR A 292 -21.95 -9.31 6.43
N ALA A 293 -22.13 -10.10 7.48
CA ALA A 293 -21.94 -11.54 7.45
C ALA A 293 -22.86 -12.22 6.42
N LEU A 294 -24.14 -11.84 6.38
CA LEU A 294 -25.11 -12.34 5.39
C LEU A 294 -24.71 -11.94 3.96
N VAL A 295 -24.38 -10.67 3.74
CA VAL A 295 -23.99 -10.18 2.41
C VAL A 295 -22.71 -10.86 1.91
N VAL A 296 -21.70 -11.02 2.78
CA VAL A 296 -20.43 -11.66 2.42
C VAL A 296 -20.64 -13.14 2.12
N LEU A 297 -21.48 -13.84 2.90
CA LEU A 297 -21.84 -15.24 2.63
C LEU A 297 -22.54 -15.38 1.26
N ALA A 298 -23.54 -14.56 0.99
CA ALA A 298 -24.24 -14.60 -0.30
C ALA A 298 -23.27 -14.37 -1.47
N ARG A 299 -22.28 -13.52 -1.31
CA ARG A 299 -21.26 -13.24 -2.34
C ARG A 299 -20.30 -14.39 -2.60
N THR A 300 -20.15 -15.35 -1.68
CA THR A 300 -19.32 -16.54 -1.95
C THR A 300 -19.86 -17.32 -3.16
N PHE A 301 -21.18 -17.37 -3.33
CA PHE A 301 -21.81 -18.10 -4.44
C PHE A 301 -21.54 -17.47 -5.83
N GLU A 302 -21.11 -16.20 -5.89
CA GLU A 302 -20.67 -15.57 -7.13
C GLU A 302 -19.49 -16.31 -7.79
N PHE A 303 -18.66 -17.01 -6.99
CA PHE A 303 -17.55 -17.83 -7.51
C PHE A 303 -18.03 -19.13 -8.16
N LEU A 304 -19.09 -19.74 -7.65
CA LEU A 304 -19.72 -20.89 -8.31
C LEU A 304 -20.34 -20.48 -9.65
N ALA A 305 -21.03 -19.35 -9.68
CA ALA A 305 -21.64 -18.83 -10.90
C ALA A 305 -20.63 -18.58 -12.05
N VAL A 306 -19.36 -18.33 -11.70
CA VAL A 306 -18.28 -18.15 -12.71
C VAL A 306 -17.41 -19.41 -12.89
N GLY A 307 -17.80 -20.56 -12.34
CA GLY A 307 -17.06 -21.82 -12.48
C GLY A 307 -15.70 -21.84 -11.76
N ALA A 308 -15.60 -21.21 -10.57
CA ALA A 308 -14.40 -21.14 -9.77
C ALA A 308 -14.58 -21.80 -8.37
N PRO A 309 -14.76 -23.14 -8.29
CA PRO A 309 -15.07 -23.83 -7.01
C PRO A 309 -13.95 -23.69 -5.97
N GLY A 310 -12.68 -23.62 -6.38
CA GLY A 310 -11.55 -23.37 -5.48
C GLY A 310 -11.65 -22.00 -4.80
N ASN A 311 -12.06 -20.97 -5.53
CA ASN A 311 -12.29 -19.63 -5.00
C ASN A 311 -13.55 -19.57 -4.12
N PHE A 312 -14.59 -20.36 -4.44
CA PHE A 312 -15.74 -20.53 -3.56
C PHE A 312 -15.31 -21.08 -2.20
N LYS A 313 -14.51 -22.17 -2.20
CA LYS A 313 -13.96 -22.75 -0.95
C LYS A 313 -13.14 -21.72 -0.17
N ALA A 314 -12.25 -20.98 -0.84
CA ALA A 314 -11.47 -19.93 -0.20
C ALA A 314 -12.35 -18.80 0.38
N ALA A 315 -13.40 -18.39 -0.31
CA ALA A 315 -14.37 -17.39 0.14
C ALA A 315 -15.13 -17.85 1.41
N VAL A 316 -15.63 -19.08 1.42
CA VAL A 316 -16.33 -19.67 2.58
C VAL A 316 -15.38 -19.77 3.78
N LEU A 317 -14.15 -20.24 3.57
CA LEU A 317 -13.14 -20.32 4.63
C LEU A 317 -12.78 -18.92 5.18
N GLY A 318 -12.64 -17.93 4.31
CA GLY A 318 -12.39 -16.53 4.71
C GLY A 318 -13.58 -15.95 5.49
N TRP A 319 -14.80 -16.19 5.04
CA TRP A 319 -16.01 -15.80 5.76
C TRP A 319 -16.06 -16.41 7.17
N ALA A 320 -15.86 -17.72 7.29
CA ALA A 320 -15.88 -18.42 8.57
C ALA A 320 -14.77 -17.93 9.52
N ALA A 321 -13.55 -17.70 8.98
CA ALA A 321 -12.43 -17.12 9.72
C ALA A 321 -12.75 -15.71 10.23
N GLY A 322 -13.37 -14.88 9.38
CA GLY A 322 -13.82 -13.53 9.75
C GLY A 322 -14.88 -13.54 10.85
N LEU A 323 -15.82 -14.49 10.84
CA LEU A 323 -16.79 -14.66 11.93
C LEU A 323 -16.13 -15.03 13.25
N ARG A 324 -15.13 -15.93 13.22
CA ARG A 324 -14.36 -16.31 14.42
C ARG A 324 -13.42 -15.21 14.92
N GLY A 325 -13.23 -14.12 14.15
CA GLY A 325 -12.32 -13.04 14.51
C GLY A 325 -10.84 -13.35 14.23
N GLU A 326 -10.55 -14.29 13.33
CA GLU A 326 -9.17 -14.57 12.92
C GLU A 326 -8.54 -13.35 12.22
N THR A 327 -7.29 -13.05 12.58
CA THR A 327 -6.53 -11.87 12.10
C THR A 327 -5.11 -12.25 11.73
N GLY A 328 -4.33 -11.29 11.23
CA GLY A 328 -2.93 -11.49 10.94
C GLY A 328 -2.65 -12.37 9.72
N ARG A 329 -1.45 -12.95 9.66
CA ARG A 329 -1.01 -13.83 8.59
C ARG A 329 -1.85 -15.12 8.55
N PRO A 330 -2.41 -15.50 7.41
CA PRO A 330 -3.21 -16.73 7.31
C PRO A 330 -2.31 -17.95 7.10
N GLU A 331 -1.86 -18.60 8.16
CA GLU A 331 -0.86 -19.68 8.16
C GLU A 331 -1.19 -20.82 7.20
N ARG A 332 -2.47 -21.11 6.96
CA ARG A 332 -2.90 -22.13 5.97
C ARG A 332 -2.38 -21.93 4.56
N PHE A 333 -1.94 -20.72 4.19
CA PHE A 333 -1.37 -20.39 2.89
C PHE A 333 0.16 -20.33 2.91
N TYR A 334 0.80 -20.44 4.08
CA TYR A 334 2.24 -20.30 4.27
C TYR A 334 2.88 -21.47 5.02
N GLY A 335 2.11 -22.47 5.43
CA GLY A 335 2.51 -23.57 6.33
C GLY A 335 3.66 -24.48 5.84
N HIS A 336 4.22 -24.26 4.68
CA HIS A 336 5.42 -24.95 4.18
C HIS A 336 6.68 -24.03 4.16
N GLU A 337 6.57 -22.76 4.48
CA GLU A 337 7.71 -21.84 4.51
C GLU A 337 8.46 -21.83 5.87
N ALA A 338 7.84 -22.30 6.93
CA ALA A 338 8.43 -22.33 8.29
C ALA A 338 9.38 -23.53 8.54
N ALA A 339 9.52 -24.45 7.58
CA ALA A 339 10.32 -25.68 7.69
C ALA A 339 11.54 -25.71 6.76
N ARG A 340 11.96 -24.59 6.22
CA ARG A 340 13.20 -24.50 5.42
C ARG A 340 14.15 -23.45 5.94
#